data_b05eb51e4b9aebee98112cbf07696e61
#
_entry.id   b05eb51e4b9aebee98112cbf07696e61
#
_cell.length_a   1.000
_cell.length_b   1.000
_cell.length_c   1.000
_cell.angle_alpha   90.00
_cell.angle_beta   90.00
_cell.angle_gamma   90.00
#
_symmetry.space_group_name_H-M   'P 1'
#
loop_
_entity.id
_entity.type
_entity.pdbx_description
1 polymer ?
#
loop_
_entity_poly.entity_id
_entity_poly.type
_entity_poly.pdbx_seq_one_letter_code
_entity_poly.pdbx_strand_id
1 'polypeptide(L)'
;MPALAVAYSCGRDSTALLHVTARAAAEVPGMHVFALHVHHGLSPQADAWLAHAEATCHQWAEQGLPVSLLSRRVTVPREAGSSLEAEARRVRHAALADMAREADVDLLLLAQHRRDQAETFLLQALRGGGVAGLASMPKDDWRDGVRWVRPWLDLPREAIEDHVALHGLHFVDDESNGDRRFARNRLRLDVWPALLAAFPEAEVALAQSAVRVADALPALRAWQADALQRWSGEAEPGALNAVAWSALPDGERRQVMLAWLGQHGAGGASWVDRLSHEVPRALAGQGSARWPELGLSLYRGVLRCVPKGEGGGEAVGFTPRPEVVLSIDRPGDWPVPGWQGCLRVEEALQGGVAPHHLQGGLQARARSGGEGFQMGPGRPVRDLKRQFQAVGVPAWARSAPLFFSGESLVFVPGLGVDARFQAPAGAPQWGLRWLPDA
;
A
#
# COMPACT_ATOMS: atom_id res chain seq x y z
N MET A 1 -16.11 -30.50 -8.20
CA MET A 1 -17.41 -30.58 -7.47
C MET A 1 -17.73 -29.17 -7.00
N PRO A 2 -18.99 -28.72 -7.05
CA PRO A 2 -19.32 -27.41 -6.51
C PRO A 2 -19.02 -27.39 -5.00
N ALA A 3 -18.26 -26.40 -4.57
CA ALA A 3 -17.82 -26.29 -3.18
C ALA A 3 -17.77 -24.82 -2.73
N LEU A 4 -17.87 -24.60 -1.44
CA LEU A 4 -17.65 -23.32 -0.80
C LEU A 4 -16.90 -23.48 0.53
N ALA A 5 -16.39 -22.40 1.06
CA ALA A 5 -15.67 -22.42 2.33
C ALA A 5 -16.36 -21.55 3.39
N VAL A 6 -16.18 -21.91 4.65
CA VAL A 6 -16.58 -21.13 5.82
C VAL A 6 -15.37 -20.91 6.71
N ALA A 7 -15.07 -19.65 7.05
CA ALA A 7 -14.03 -19.35 8.03
C ALA A 7 -14.49 -19.79 9.43
N TYR A 8 -13.86 -20.84 9.96
CA TYR A 8 -14.25 -21.52 11.18
C TYR A 8 -13.27 -21.25 12.32
N SER A 9 -13.66 -20.42 13.27
CA SER A 9 -12.85 -20.09 14.45
C SER A 9 -13.21 -20.92 15.70
N CYS A 10 -14.12 -21.86 15.60
CA CYS A 10 -14.75 -22.61 16.68
C CYS A 10 -15.64 -21.78 17.63
N GLY A 11 -15.67 -20.45 17.49
CA GLY A 11 -16.56 -19.59 18.25
C GLY A 11 -18.02 -19.76 17.81
N ARG A 12 -18.96 -19.35 18.68
CA ARG A 12 -20.42 -19.53 18.50
C ARG A 12 -20.91 -19.15 17.09
N ASP A 13 -20.58 -17.95 16.63
CA ASP A 13 -21.14 -17.42 15.37
C ASP A 13 -20.61 -18.18 14.16
N SER A 14 -19.32 -18.56 14.15
CA SER A 14 -18.71 -19.36 13.09
C SER A 14 -19.19 -20.81 13.09
N THR A 15 -19.47 -21.38 14.27
CA THR A 15 -20.05 -22.72 14.41
C THR A 15 -21.48 -22.75 13.86
N ALA A 16 -22.29 -21.76 14.21
CA ALA A 16 -23.63 -21.60 13.67
C ALA A 16 -23.63 -21.46 12.13
N LEU A 17 -22.76 -20.58 11.59
CA LEU A 17 -22.68 -20.40 10.15
C LEU A 17 -22.26 -21.68 9.43
N LEU A 18 -21.24 -22.38 9.93
CA LEU A 18 -20.79 -23.63 9.35
C LEU A 18 -21.91 -24.68 9.36
N HIS A 19 -22.64 -24.80 10.48
CA HIS A 19 -23.75 -25.74 10.59
C HIS A 19 -24.89 -25.43 9.61
N VAL A 20 -25.37 -24.19 9.56
CA VAL A 20 -26.41 -23.75 8.59
C VAL A 20 -25.97 -24.02 7.17
N THR A 21 -24.72 -23.70 6.84
CA THR A 21 -24.17 -23.87 5.50
C THR A 21 -24.06 -25.36 5.12
N ALA A 22 -23.57 -26.20 6.03
CA ALA A 22 -23.47 -27.65 5.79
C ALA A 22 -24.84 -28.29 5.60
N ARG A 23 -25.85 -27.87 6.38
CA ARG A 23 -27.24 -28.32 6.19
C ARG A 23 -27.83 -27.91 4.86
N ALA A 24 -27.65 -26.64 4.50
CA ALA A 24 -28.09 -26.16 3.19
C ALA A 24 -27.37 -26.88 2.03
N ALA A 25 -26.08 -27.16 2.17
CA ALA A 25 -25.34 -27.93 1.19
C ALA A 25 -25.80 -29.36 1.03
N ALA A 26 -26.27 -29.99 2.10
CA ALA A 26 -26.83 -31.35 2.05
C ALA A 26 -28.09 -31.47 1.17
N GLU A 27 -28.82 -30.36 0.98
CA GLU A 27 -29.99 -30.29 0.08
C GLU A 27 -29.58 -30.11 -1.42
N VAL A 28 -28.28 -29.85 -1.69
CA VAL A 28 -27.78 -29.58 -3.05
C VAL A 28 -26.87 -30.74 -3.49
N PRO A 29 -27.27 -31.55 -4.48
CA PRO A 29 -26.49 -32.70 -4.92
C PRO A 29 -25.05 -32.33 -5.31
N GLY A 30 -24.08 -33.00 -4.66
CA GLY A 30 -22.67 -32.84 -4.93
C GLY A 30 -22.01 -31.55 -4.39
N MET A 31 -22.74 -30.71 -3.63
CA MET A 31 -22.17 -29.55 -2.94
C MET A 31 -21.35 -30.02 -1.74
N HIS A 32 -20.18 -29.37 -1.54
CA HIS A 32 -19.29 -29.63 -0.40
C HIS A 32 -18.93 -28.35 0.33
N VAL A 33 -18.73 -28.42 1.64
CA VAL A 33 -18.37 -27.28 2.50
C VAL A 33 -17.02 -27.54 3.16
N PHE A 34 -16.07 -26.64 2.92
CA PHE A 34 -14.79 -26.64 3.62
C PHE A 34 -14.83 -25.71 4.83
N ALA A 35 -14.65 -26.26 6.04
CA ALA A 35 -14.41 -25.48 7.24
C ALA A 35 -12.93 -25.06 7.27
N LEU A 36 -12.61 -23.77 7.15
CA LEU A 36 -11.23 -23.27 7.15
C LEU A 36 -10.86 -22.77 8.54
N HIS A 37 -9.96 -23.49 9.22
CA HIS A 37 -9.47 -23.12 10.56
C HIS A 37 -8.02 -22.65 10.52
N VAL A 38 -7.75 -21.46 11.08
CA VAL A 38 -6.39 -20.90 11.18
C VAL A 38 -5.92 -20.96 12.64
N HIS A 39 -4.91 -21.76 12.89
CA HIS A 39 -4.22 -21.86 14.17
C HIS A 39 -3.06 -20.86 14.22
N HIS A 40 -3.24 -19.73 14.91
CA HIS A 40 -2.26 -18.65 14.96
C HIS A 40 -1.27 -18.70 16.13
N GLY A 41 -1.37 -19.72 17.03
CA GLY A 41 -0.43 -19.94 18.13
C GLY A 41 -0.40 -18.87 19.22
N LEU A 42 -1.34 -17.92 19.23
CA LEU A 42 -1.37 -16.84 20.21
C LEU A 42 -2.03 -17.21 21.53
N SER A 43 -2.94 -18.19 21.52
CA SER A 43 -3.60 -18.71 22.71
C SER A 43 -2.97 -20.03 23.13
N PRO A 44 -2.77 -20.27 24.44
CA PRO A 44 -2.38 -21.57 24.97
C PRO A 44 -3.36 -22.70 24.62
N GLN A 45 -4.62 -22.35 24.34
CA GLN A 45 -5.68 -23.30 24.01
C GLN A 45 -5.83 -23.57 22.51
N ALA A 46 -4.97 -23.00 21.66
CA ALA A 46 -5.11 -23.10 20.20
C ALA A 46 -5.11 -24.55 19.68
N ASP A 47 -4.33 -25.45 20.30
CA ASP A 47 -4.33 -26.88 19.98
C ASP A 47 -5.66 -27.55 20.37
N ALA A 48 -6.24 -27.21 21.52
CA ALA A 48 -7.56 -27.72 21.93
C ALA A 48 -8.68 -27.23 20.99
N TRP A 49 -8.57 -25.99 20.47
CA TRP A 49 -9.54 -25.47 19.49
C TRP A 49 -9.44 -26.22 18.15
N LEU A 50 -8.21 -26.54 17.72
CA LEU A 50 -8.04 -27.36 16.52
C LEU A 50 -8.63 -28.75 16.69
N ALA A 51 -8.37 -29.42 17.82
CA ALA A 51 -8.96 -30.71 18.12
C ALA A 51 -10.49 -30.64 18.18
N HIS A 52 -11.07 -29.57 18.73
CA HIS A 52 -12.51 -29.32 18.71
C HIS A 52 -13.06 -29.18 17.29
N ALA A 53 -12.35 -28.43 16.42
CA ALA A 53 -12.73 -28.26 15.02
C ALA A 53 -12.73 -29.59 14.27
N GLU A 54 -11.70 -30.42 14.47
CA GLU A 54 -11.58 -31.75 13.89
C GLU A 54 -12.74 -32.68 14.34
N ALA A 55 -12.99 -32.73 15.64
CA ALA A 55 -14.07 -33.55 16.21
C ALA A 55 -15.47 -33.12 15.70
N THR A 56 -15.71 -31.79 15.64
CA THR A 56 -17.00 -31.26 15.18
C THR A 56 -17.23 -31.56 13.70
N CYS A 57 -16.28 -31.35 12.83
CA CYS A 57 -16.41 -31.61 11.40
C CYS A 57 -16.54 -33.14 11.14
N HIS A 58 -15.79 -33.95 11.86
CA HIS A 58 -15.89 -35.40 11.76
C HIS A 58 -17.29 -35.89 12.17
N GLN A 59 -17.77 -35.49 13.34
CA GLN A 59 -19.10 -35.85 13.84
C GLN A 59 -20.21 -35.43 12.84
N TRP A 60 -20.15 -34.25 12.26
CA TRP A 60 -21.17 -33.79 11.32
C TRP A 60 -21.07 -34.54 9.99
N ALA A 61 -19.89 -34.93 9.54
CA ALA A 61 -19.70 -35.76 8.36
C ALA A 61 -20.29 -37.17 8.58
N GLU A 62 -20.12 -37.79 9.79
CA GLU A 62 -20.74 -39.04 10.15
C GLU A 62 -22.28 -38.92 10.20
N GLN A 63 -22.83 -37.76 10.50
CA GLN A 63 -24.27 -37.48 10.44
C GLN A 63 -24.78 -37.21 9.01
N GLY A 64 -23.90 -37.28 7.99
CA GLY A 64 -24.26 -37.10 6.59
C GLY A 64 -24.20 -35.68 6.07
N LEU A 65 -23.67 -34.74 6.85
CA LEU A 65 -23.43 -33.35 6.35
C LEU A 65 -22.16 -33.31 5.47
N PRO A 66 -22.23 -32.67 4.30
CA PRO A 66 -21.09 -32.61 3.35
C PRO A 66 -20.05 -31.60 3.79
N VAL A 67 -19.36 -31.84 4.91
CA VAL A 67 -18.39 -30.92 5.51
C VAL A 67 -17.06 -31.61 5.76
N SER A 68 -15.96 -30.90 5.52
CA SER A 68 -14.61 -31.33 5.91
C SER A 68 -13.80 -30.14 6.44
N LEU A 69 -12.81 -30.42 7.30
CA LEU A 69 -11.93 -29.42 7.88
C LEU A 69 -10.65 -29.28 7.04
N LEU A 70 -10.26 -28.05 6.75
CA LEU A 70 -8.91 -27.68 6.36
C LEU A 70 -8.33 -26.76 7.43
N SER A 71 -7.16 -27.08 7.93
CA SER A 71 -6.51 -26.28 8.97
C SER A 71 -5.10 -25.87 8.58
N ARG A 72 -4.69 -24.67 9.05
CA ARG A 72 -3.33 -24.16 8.82
C ARG A 72 -2.77 -23.52 10.07
N ARG A 73 -1.54 -23.93 10.44
CA ARG A 73 -0.76 -23.25 11.48
C ARG A 73 0.00 -22.08 10.85
N VAL A 74 -0.09 -20.92 11.48
CA VAL A 74 0.61 -19.71 11.04
C VAL A 74 1.39 -19.09 12.17
N THR A 75 2.49 -18.42 11.83
CA THR A 75 3.26 -17.62 12.79
C THR A 75 2.95 -16.16 12.57
N VAL A 76 2.57 -15.45 13.64
CA VAL A 76 2.31 -14.00 13.60
C VAL A 76 3.62 -13.26 13.88
N PRO A 77 4.16 -12.50 12.91
CA PRO A 77 5.36 -11.70 13.13
C PRO A 77 5.13 -10.66 14.25
N ARG A 78 6.17 -10.41 15.06
CA ARG A 78 6.16 -9.34 16.05
C ARG A 78 7.07 -8.21 15.57
N GLU A 79 6.55 -7.37 14.70
CA GLU A 79 7.29 -6.20 14.24
C GLU A 79 7.12 -5.03 15.22
N ALA A 80 8.23 -4.32 15.48
CA ALA A 80 8.21 -3.14 16.34
C ALA A 80 7.34 -2.04 15.69
N GLY A 81 6.31 -1.58 16.40
CA GLY A 81 5.41 -0.51 15.95
C GLY A 81 4.13 -0.97 15.27
N SER A 82 3.93 -2.27 14.98
CA SER A 82 2.66 -2.80 14.46
C SER A 82 1.76 -3.30 15.60
N SER A 83 0.43 -3.17 15.41
CA SER A 83 -0.53 -3.79 16.32
C SER A 83 -0.55 -5.31 16.10
N LEU A 84 -0.28 -6.09 17.15
CA LEU A 84 -0.35 -7.56 17.10
C LEU A 84 -1.70 -8.06 16.56
N GLU A 85 -2.80 -7.37 16.90
CA GLU A 85 -4.15 -7.70 16.41
C GLU A 85 -4.27 -7.50 14.90
N ALA A 86 -3.75 -6.38 14.38
CA ALA A 86 -3.76 -6.08 12.96
C ALA A 86 -2.92 -7.10 12.17
N GLU A 87 -1.75 -7.47 12.70
CA GLU A 87 -0.86 -8.42 12.06
C GLU A 87 -1.44 -9.84 12.09
N ALA A 88 -1.99 -10.27 13.22
CA ALA A 88 -2.70 -11.54 13.33
C ALA A 88 -3.89 -11.61 12.37
N ARG A 89 -4.63 -10.52 12.21
CA ARG A 89 -5.73 -10.43 11.24
C ARG A 89 -5.22 -10.55 9.79
N ARG A 90 -4.14 -9.87 9.45
CA ARG A 90 -3.53 -9.94 8.10
C ARG A 90 -3.09 -11.35 7.77
N VAL A 91 -2.32 -11.99 8.65
CA VAL A 91 -1.84 -13.38 8.47
C VAL A 91 -2.98 -14.37 8.38
N ARG A 92 -4.02 -14.21 9.23
CA ARG A 92 -5.22 -15.05 9.18
C ARG A 92 -5.95 -14.93 7.85
N HIS A 93 -6.12 -13.71 7.32
CA HIS A 93 -6.79 -13.51 6.05
C HIS A 93 -5.99 -14.11 4.89
N ALA A 94 -4.68 -13.95 4.87
CA ALA A 94 -3.83 -14.58 3.86
C ALA A 94 -3.95 -16.11 3.90
N ALA A 95 -3.87 -16.71 5.09
CA ALA A 95 -4.00 -18.16 5.25
C ALA A 95 -5.37 -18.69 4.80
N LEU A 96 -6.46 -17.96 5.08
CA LEU A 96 -7.80 -18.32 4.63
C LEU A 96 -7.92 -18.28 3.10
N ALA A 97 -7.37 -17.24 2.45
CA ALA A 97 -7.36 -17.13 0.99
C ALA A 97 -6.54 -18.25 0.35
N ASP A 98 -5.37 -18.56 0.92
CA ASP A 98 -4.52 -19.66 0.44
C ASP A 98 -5.22 -21.01 0.54
N MET A 99 -5.83 -21.32 1.69
CA MET A 99 -6.56 -22.59 1.86
C MET A 99 -7.77 -22.69 0.92
N ALA A 100 -8.51 -21.60 0.69
CA ALA A 100 -9.61 -21.58 -0.26
C ALA A 100 -9.14 -21.90 -1.69
N ARG A 101 -8.04 -21.28 -2.13
CA ARG A 101 -7.45 -21.54 -3.46
C ARG A 101 -6.90 -22.96 -3.60
N GLU A 102 -6.27 -23.51 -2.57
CA GLU A 102 -5.80 -24.90 -2.57
C GLU A 102 -6.96 -25.93 -2.65
N ALA A 103 -8.10 -25.55 -2.08
CA ALA A 103 -9.32 -26.36 -2.17
C ALA A 103 -10.10 -26.14 -3.49
N ASP A 104 -9.59 -25.31 -4.41
CA ASP A 104 -10.28 -24.89 -5.64
C ASP A 104 -11.67 -24.29 -5.35
N VAL A 105 -11.72 -23.40 -4.33
CA VAL A 105 -12.94 -22.75 -3.86
C VAL A 105 -12.78 -21.23 -3.99
N ASP A 106 -13.71 -20.60 -4.67
CA ASP A 106 -13.71 -19.15 -4.89
C ASP A 106 -14.67 -18.37 -3.97
N LEU A 107 -15.48 -19.07 -3.14
CA LEU A 107 -16.43 -18.48 -2.21
C LEU A 107 -16.11 -18.83 -0.75
N LEU A 108 -15.81 -17.77 0.05
CA LEU A 108 -15.54 -17.89 1.48
C LEU A 108 -16.59 -17.11 2.29
N LEU A 109 -17.31 -17.81 3.17
CA LEU A 109 -18.29 -17.23 4.07
C LEU A 109 -17.68 -16.85 5.41
N LEU A 110 -18.10 -15.71 5.95
CA LEU A 110 -17.66 -15.16 7.22
C LEU A 110 -18.86 -14.88 8.13
N ALA A 111 -18.75 -15.21 9.41
CA ALA A 111 -19.84 -15.16 10.38
C ALA A 111 -20.07 -13.80 11.05
N GLN A 112 -19.58 -12.69 10.46
CA GLN A 112 -19.89 -11.38 10.99
C GLN A 112 -21.38 -11.08 10.82
N HIS A 113 -21.96 -10.47 11.85
CA HIS A 113 -23.38 -10.17 11.95
C HIS A 113 -23.65 -8.69 12.22
N ARG A 114 -24.91 -8.28 12.36
CA ARG A 114 -25.33 -6.88 12.49
C ARG A 114 -24.62 -6.13 13.63
N ARG A 115 -24.45 -6.76 14.80
CA ARG A 115 -23.72 -6.15 15.91
C ARG A 115 -22.26 -5.89 15.56
N ASP A 116 -21.59 -6.80 14.87
CA ASP A 116 -20.20 -6.57 14.44
C ASP A 116 -20.09 -5.37 13.47
N GLN A 117 -21.10 -5.18 12.61
CA GLN A 117 -21.17 -4.02 11.72
C GLN A 117 -21.33 -2.73 12.51
N ALA A 118 -22.25 -2.69 13.46
CA ALA A 118 -22.49 -1.54 14.33
C ALA A 118 -21.26 -1.19 15.20
N GLU A 119 -20.61 -2.20 15.78
CA GLU A 119 -19.36 -2.04 16.54
C GLU A 119 -18.24 -1.48 15.65
N THR A 120 -18.11 -1.98 14.42
CA THR A 120 -17.09 -1.53 13.48
C THR A 120 -17.33 -0.07 13.09
N PHE A 121 -18.57 0.31 12.80
CA PHE A 121 -18.94 1.69 12.51
C PHE A 121 -18.56 2.61 13.67
N LEU A 122 -18.94 2.26 14.89
CA LEU A 122 -18.67 3.08 16.06
C LEU A 122 -17.17 3.21 16.34
N LEU A 123 -16.41 2.11 16.23
CA LEU A 123 -14.95 2.13 16.38
C LEU A 123 -14.27 2.98 15.32
N GLN A 124 -14.75 2.96 14.09
CA GLN A 124 -14.22 3.81 13.02
C GLN A 124 -14.55 5.29 13.28
N ALA A 125 -15.76 5.60 13.72
CA ALA A 125 -16.16 6.97 14.09
C ALA A 125 -15.28 7.52 15.23
N LEU A 126 -15.06 6.72 16.28
CA LEU A 126 -14.23 7.09 17.43
C LEU A 126 -12.73 7.27 17.09
N ARG A 127 -12.27 6.68 15.99
CA ARG A 127 -10.91 6.86 15.48
C ARG A 127 -10.78 8.00 14.46
N GLY A 128 -11.85 8.75 14.22
CA GLY A 128 -11.86 9.78 13.17
C GLY A 128 -11.87 9.21 11.75
N GLY A 129 -12.43 8.02 11.56
CA GLY A 129 -12.48 7.36 10.25
C GLY A 129 -13.24 8.19 9.22
N GLY A 130 -12.68 8.33 8.02
CA GLY A 130 -13.36 8.93 6.87
C GLY A 130 -14.46 8.03 6.29
N VAL A 131 -15.05 8.46 5.16
CA VAL A 131 -16.18 7.78 4.51
C VAL A 131 -15.91 6.29 4.31
N ALA A 132 -14.74 5.90 3.81
CA ALA A 132 -14.37 4.50 3.58
C ALA A 132 -14.31 3.68 4.89
N GLY A 133 -13.84 4.27 5.99
CA GLY A 133 -13.84 3.62 7.30
C GLY A 133 -15.25 3.45 7.88
N LEU A 134 -16.08 4.48 7.77
CA LEU A 134 -17.47 4.46 8.25
C LEU A 134 -18.37 3.51 7.45
N ALA A 135 -18.05 3.20 6.20
CA ALA A 135 -18.72 2.15 5.44
C ALA A 135 -18.56 0.76 6.08
N SER A 136 -17.66 0.62 7.03
CA SER A 136 -17.42 -0.59 7.84
C SER A 136 -17.09 -1.83 7.01
N MET A 137 -17.79 -2.95 7.20
CA MET A 137 -17.49 -4.19 6.49
C MET A 137 -18.40 -4.33 5.26
N PRO A 138 -17.83 -4.58 4.06
CA PRO A 138 -18.65 -4.90 2.90
C PRO A 138 -19.34 -6.26 3.08
N LYS A 139 -20.55 -6.39 2.54
CA LYS A 139 -21.29 -7.66 2.54
C LYS A 139 -20.61 -8.68 1.63
N ASP A 140 -20.01 -8.21 0.56
CA ASP A 140 -19.38 -8.95 -0.52
C ASP A 140 -18.11 -8.24 -0.96
N ASP A 141 -17.00 -8.97 -1.10
CA ASP A 141 -15.71 -8.38 -1.47
C ASP A 141 -14.81 -9.43 -2.15
N TRP A 142 -14.11 -9.02 -3.19
CA TRP A 142 -13.13 -9.86 -3.87
C TRP A 142 -11.72 -9.53 -3.38
N ARG A 143 -11.01 -10.55 -2.86
CA ARG A 143 -9.62 -10.42 -2.39
C ARG A 143 -8.85 -11.66 -2.75
N ASP A 144 -7.66 -11.48 -3.29
CA ASP A 144 -6.71 -12.57 -3.57
C ASP A 144 -7.31 -13.73 -4.39
N GLY A 145 -8.24 -13.42 -5.31
CA GLY A 145 -8.92 -14.41 -6.14
C GLY A 145 -10.06 -15.14 -5.47
N VAL A 146 -10.45 -14.76 -4.25
CA VAL A 146 -11.54 -15.36 -3.48
C VAL A 146 -12.62 -14.33 -3.18
N ARG A 147 -13.88 -14.71 -3.32
CA ARG A 147 -15.05 -13.92 -2.96
C ARG A 147 -15.37 -14.10 -1.48
N TRP A 148 -15.25 -13.03 -0.68
CA TRP A 148 -15.50 -13.01 0.76
C TRP A 148 -16.90 -12.48 1.02
N VAL A 149 -17.80 -13.31 1.54
CA VAL A 149 -19.20 -12.94 1.76
C VAL A 149 -19.55 -13.04 3.24
N ARG A 150 -20.32 -12.05 3.72
CA ARG A 150 -20.87 -11.97 5.09
C ARG A 150 -22.38 -12.07 5.02
N PRO A 151 -22.92 -13.29 4.94
CA PRO A 151 -24.36 -13.48 4.71
C PRO A 151 -25.23 -12.93 5.86
N TRP A 152 -24.68 -12.83 7.05
CA TRP A 152 -25.37 -12.45 8.27
C TRP A 152 -25.19 -10.99 8.70
N LEU A 153 -24.62 -10.15 7.84
CA LEU A 153 -24.31 -8.76 8.21
C LEU A 153 -25.55 -7.94 8.62
N ASP A 154 -26.73 -8.37 8.23
CA ASP A 154 -28.01 -7.77 8.60
C ASP A 154 -28.75 -8.57 9.69
N LEU A 155 -28.24 -9.75 10.06
CA LEU A 155 -28.89 -10.66 11.00
C LEU A 155 -28.64 -10.21 12.46
N PRO A 156 -29.65 -10.16 13.31
CA PRO A 156 -29.48 -9.93 14.73
C PRO A 156 -28.75 -11.12 15.39
N ARG A 157 -27.96 -10.81 16.42
CA ARG A 157 -27.16 -11.81 17.12
C ARG A 157 -28.04 -12.85 17.81
N GLU A 158 -29.20 -12.46 18.29
CA GLU A 158 -30.19 -13.31 18.94
C GLU A 158 -30.61 -14.48 18.04
N ALA A 159 -30.80 -14.27 16.75
CA ALA A 159 -31.15 -15.32 15.81
C ALA A 159 -30.02 -16.39 15.68
N ILE A 160 -28.75 -16.00 15.85
CA ILE A 160 -27.62 -16.91 15.87
C ILE A 160 -27.63 -17.73 17.18
N GLU A 161 -27.89 -17.07 18.30
CA GLU A 161 -27.99 -17.70 19.63
C GLU A 161 -29.14 -18.70 19.68
N ASP A 162 -30.29 -18.35 19.13
CA ASP A 162 -31.46 -19.23 19.02
C ASP A 162 -31.14 -20.49 18.17
N HIS A 163 -30.42 -20.31 17.04
CA HIS A 163 -30.00 -21.41 16.19
C HIS A 163 -29.05 -22.37 16.93
N VAL A 164 -28.07 -21.81 17.64
CA VAL A 164 -27.12 -22.62 18.44
C VAL A 164 -27.84 -23.38 19.53
N ALA A 165 -28.78 -22.77 20.24
CA ALA A 165 -29.58 -23.40 21.29
C ALA A 165 -30.51 -24.50 20.73
N LEU A 166 -31.20 -24.19 19.61
CA LEU A 166 -32.13 -25.14 18.97
C LEU A 166 -31.44 -26.42 18.52
N HIS A 167 -30.20 -26.33 18.05
CA HIS A 167 -29.45 -27.48 17.54
C HIS A 167 -28.44 -28.05 18.53
N GLY A 168 -28.35 -27.51 19.74
CA GLY A 168 -27.42 -27.97 20.77
C GLY A 168 -25.95 -27.89 20.31
N LEU A 169 -25.59 -26.87 19.57
CA LEU A 169 -24.24 -26.75 18.99
C LEU A 169 -23.20 -26.42 20.06
N HIS A 170 -22.15 -27.22 20.13
CA HIS A 170 -21.00 -26.96 20.98
C HIS A 170 -20.03 -26.01 20.30
N PHE A 171 -19.54 -25.01 21.02
CA PHE A 171 -18.58 -24.02 20.54
C PHE A 171 -17.58 -23.69 21.64
N VAL A 172 -16.49 -23.06 21.26
CA VAL A 172 -15.43 -22.59 22.18
C VAL A 172 -15.69 -21.14 22.55
N ASP A 173 -15.64 -20.82 23.82
CA ASP A 173 -15.61 -19.44 24.31
C ASP A 173 -14.17 -19.02 24.54
N ASP A 174 -13.69 -18.06 23.75
CA ASP A 174 -12.32 -17.57 23.83
C ASP A 174 -12.19 -16.57 24.99
N GLU A 175 -11.38 -16.92 25.99
CA GLU A 175 -11.11 -16.07 27.16
C GLU A 175 -10.62 -14.66 26.79
N SER A 176 -9.96 -14.52 25.62
CA SER A 176 -9.51 -13.22 25.13
C SER A 176 -10.65 -12.23 24.84
N ASN A 177 -11.90 -12.71 24.68
CA ASN A 177 -13.09 -11.86 24.53
C ASN A 177 -13.35 -10.96 25.77
N GLY A 178 -12.84 -11.35 26.94
CA GLY A 178 -12.89 -10.56 28.17
C GLY A 178 -11.78 -9.53 28.33
N ASP A 179 -10.76 -9.54 27.49
CA ASP A 179 -9.57 -8.71 27.63
C ASP A 179 -9.82 -7.25 27.20
N ARG A 180 -9.93 -6.35 28.18
CA ARG A 180 -10.16 -4.91 27.97
C ARG A 180 -9.00 -4.15 27.33
N ARG A 181 -7.85 -4.76 27.12
CA ARG A 181 -6.76 -4.16 26.34
C ARG A 181 -7.18 -3.91 24.90
N PHE A 182 -8.07 -4.75 24.37
CA PHE A 182 -8.61 -4.62 23.01
C PHE A 182 -9.77 -3.60 22.96
N ALA A 183 -9.70 -2.65 22.05
CA ALA A 183 -10.71 -1.59 21.92
C ALA A 183 -12.13 -2.14 21.67
N ARG A 184 -12.26 -3.23 20.89
CA ARG A 184 -13.54 -3.87 20.62
C ARG A 184 -14.15 -4.49 21.87
N ASN A 185 -13.34 -5.12 22.72
CA ASN A 185 -13.82 -5.69 23.97
C ASN A 185 -14.24 -4.61 24.96
N ARG A 186 -13.48 -3.48 25.07
CA ARG A 186 -13.93 -2.33 25.86
C ARG A 186 -15.28 -1.79 25.37
N LEU A 187 -15.44 -1.68 24.05
CA LEU A 187 -16.72 -1.25 23.47
C LEU A 187 -17.85 -2.18 23.89
N ARG A 188 -17.65 -3.51 23.77
CA ARG A 188 -18.66 -4.53 24.11
C ARG A 188 -19.01 -4.57 25.57
N LEU A 189 -18.01 -4.48 26.45
CA LEU A 189 -18.18 -4.69 27.87
C LEU A 189 -18.58 -3.43 28.64
N ASP A 190 -18.01 -2.28 28.26
CA ASP A 190 -18.11 -1.06 29.04
C ASP A 190 -19.07 -0.02 28.41
N VAL A 191 -19.18 0.03 27.09
CA VAL A 191 -19.96 1.05 26.37
C VAL A 191 -21.29 0.51 25.84
N TRP A 192 -21.27 -0.66 25.26
CA TRP A 192 -22.43 -1.23 24.56
C TRP A 192 -23.66 -1.40 25.45
N PRO A 193 -23.56 -1.92 26.68
CA PRO A 193 -24.72 -2.03 27.57
C PRO A 193 -25.37 -0.67 27.91
N ALA A 194 -24.54 0.34 28.18
CA ALA A 194 -25.02 1.68 28.45
C ALA A 194 -25.64 2.34 27.21
N LEU A 195 -25.05 2.12 26.04
CA LEU A 195 -25.58 2.60 24.78
C LEU A 195 -26.98 2.03 24.49
N LEU A 196 -27.17 0.71 24.64
CA LEU A 196 -28.47 0.07 24.42
C LEU A 196 -29.51 0.47 25.48
N ALA A 197 -29.08 0.69 26.71
CA ALA A 197 -29.99 1.19 27.74
C ALA A 197 -30.54 2.60 27.43
N ALA A 198 -29.68 3.45 26.84
CA ALA A 198 -30.09 4.82 26.47
C ALA A 198 -30.76 4.86 25.08
N PHE A 199 -30.33 4.01 24.16
CA PHE A 199 -30.81 3.94 22.77
C PHE A 199 -31.02 2.48 22.34
N PRO A 200 -32.19 1.89 22.63
CA PRO A 200 -32.46 0.47 22.35
C PRO A 200 -32.22 0.06 20.89
N GLU A 201 -32.48 0.97 19.94
CA GLU A 201 -32.31 0.73 18.49
C GLU A 201 -30.89 1.05 17.97
N ALA A 202 -29.93 1.34 18.85
CA ALA A 202 -28.59 1.78 18.45
C ALA A 202 -27.89 0.79 17.51
N GLU A 203 -28.03 -0.51 17.72
CA GLU A 203 -27.44 -1.54 16.85
C GLU A 203 -27.96 -1.42 15.42
N VAL A 204 -29.26 -1.34 15.25
CA VAL A 204 -29.92 -1.23 13.94
C VAL A 204 -29.55 0.10 13.28
N ALA A 205 -29.62 1.20 14.03
CA ALA A 205 -29.32 2.52 13.49
C ALA A 205 -27.88 2.67 13.02
N LEU A 206 -26.91 2.17 13.80
CA LEU A 206 -25.47 2.21 13.44
C LEU A 206 -25.17 1.32 12.24
N ALA A 207 -25.73 0.09 12.19
CA ALA A 207 -25.55 -0.81 11.05
C ALA A 207 -26.16 -0.21 9.77
N GLN A 208 -27.35 0.37 9.83
CA GLN A 208 -27.98 1.08 8.70
C GLN A 208 -27.17 2.29 8.25
N SER A 209 -26.58 3.04 9.19
CA SER A 209 -25.71 4.17 8.88
C SER A 209 -24.47 3.70 8.09
N ALA A 210 -23.86 2.58 8.48
CA ALA A 210 -22.76 1.97 7.74
C ALA A 210 -23.17 1.61 6.30
N VAL A 211 -24.35 1.02 6.10
CA VAL A 211 -24.89 0.69 4.77
C VAL A 211 -25.05 1.95 3.91
N ARG A 212 -25.70 3.00 4.45
CA ARG A 212 -25.89 4.27 3.71
C ARG A 212 -24.57 4.92 3.30
N VAL A 213 -23.56 4.83 4.16
CA VAL A 213 -22.21 5.31 3.83
C VAL A 213 -21.56 4.41 2.76
N ALA A 214 -21.73 3.10 2.85
CA ALA A 214 -21.23 2.15 1.86
C ALA A 214 -21.86 2.38 0.47
N ASP A 215 -23.16 2.67 0.41
CA ASP A 215 -23.89 2.98 -0.83
C ASP A 215 -23.36 4.25 -1.53
N ALA A 216 -22.83 5.21 -0.76
CA ALA A 216 -22.26 6.45 -1.31
C ALA A 216 -20.81 6.25 -1.84
N LEU A 217 -20.09 5.21 -1.41
CA LEU A 217 -18.69 4.99 -1.76
C LEU A 217 -18.42 4.86 -3.27
N PRO A 218 -19.20 4.12 -4.07
CA PRO A 218 -18.95 4.00 -5.50
C PRO A 218 -18.97 5.35 -6.22
N ALA A 219 -19.93 6.21 -5.89
CA ALA A 219 -20.03 7.56 -6.46
C ALA A 219 -18.82 8.42 -6.04
N LEU A 220 -18.41 8.36 -4.76
CA LEU A 220 -17.23 9.07 -4.28
C LEU A 220 -15.96 8.58 -4.97
N ARG A 221 -15.78 7.26 -5.13
CA ARG A 221 -14.61 6.68 -5.82
C ARG A 221 -14.57 7.07 -7.31
N ALA A 222 -15.70 7.06 -7.98
CA ALA A 222 -15.79 7.51 -9.38
C ALA A 222 -15.39 8.98 -9.50
N TRP A 223 -15.89 9.84 -8.62
CA TRP A 223 -15.51 11.25 -8.57
C TRP A 223 -14.01 11.41 -8.26
N GLN A 224 -13.46 10.66 -7.30
CA GLN A 224 -12.04 10.67 -6.98
C GLN A 224 -11.17 10.27 -8.17
N ALA A 225 -11.56 9.23 -8.90
CA ALA A 225 -10.84 8.77 -10.09
C ALA A 225 -10.80 9.83 -11.19
N ASP A 226 -11.96 10.46 -11.48
CA ASP A 226 -12.07 11.56 -12.45
C ASP A 226 -11.26 12.81 -11.99
N ALA A 227 -11.35 13.16 -10.71
CA ALA A 227 -10.57 14.24 -10.14
C ALA A 227 -9.06 13.97 -10.25
N LEU A 228 -8.60 12.75 -9.98
CA LEU A 228 -7.18 12.39 -10.15
C LEU A 228 -6.74 12.50 -11.61
N GLN A 229 -7.54 12.09 -12.57
CA GLN A 229 -7.21 12.28 -14.00
C GLN A 229 -7.03 13.75 -14.36
N ARG A 230 -7.91 14.63 -13.85
CA ARG A 230 -7.82 16.08 -14.12
C ARG A 230 -6.59 16.74 -13.50
N TRP A 231 -6.17 16.27 -12.33
CA TRP A 231 -5.10 16.90 -11.54
C TRP A 231 -3.78 16.12 -11.58
N SER A 232 -3.75 14.97 -12.27
CA SER A 232 -2.48 14.29 -12.62
C SER A 232 -1.74 15.12 -13.64
N GLY A 233 -0.42 15.24 -13.46
CA GLY A 233 0.40 15.97 -14.42
C GLY A 233 0.46 15.24 -15.77
N GLU A 234 0.08 15.87 -16.85
CA GLU A 234 0.20 15.33 -18.22
C GLU A 234 1.63 14.86 -18.56
N ALA A 235 2.61 15.52 -17.98
CA ALA A 235 4.03 15.26 -18.22
C ALA A 235 4.62 14.11 -17.36
N GLU A 236 3.96 13.71 -16.26
CA GLU A 236 4.49 12.71 -15.31
C GLU A 236 3.35 11.84 -14.76
N PRO A 237 3.19 10.62 -15.26
CA PRO A 237 2.21 9.69 -14.72
C PRO A 237 2.37 9.47 -13.21
N GLY A 238 1.28 9.55 -12.46
CA GLY A 238 1.27 9.36 -11.01
C GLY A 238 1.67 10.59 -10.18
N ALA A 239 2.12 11.68 -10.78
CA ALA A 239 2.36 12.93 -10.08
C ALA A 239 1.07 13.77 -9.94
N LEU A 240 0.99 14.58 -8.87
CA LEU A 240 -0.15 15.47 -8.61
C LEU A 240 0.24 16.94 -8.86
N ASN A 241 -0.58 17.66 -9.64
CA ASN A 241 -0.43 19.11 -9.78
C ASN A 241 -0.82 19.80 -8.46
N ALA A 242 0.16 20.08 -7.63
CA ALA A 242 -0.05 20.62 -6.29
C ALA A 242 -0.63 22.05 -6.30
N VAL A 243 -0.37 22.85 -7.36
CA VAL A 243 -0.92 24.20 -7.48
C VAL A 243 -2.42 24.14 -7.72
N ALA A 244 -2.84 23.38 -8.72
CA ALA A 244 -4.25 23.21 -9.04
C ALA A 244 -5.00 22.50 -7.89
N TRP A 245 -4.41 21.47 -7.30
CA TRP A 245 -4.94 20.79 -6.12
C TRP A 245 -5.14 21.75 -4.93
N SER A 246 -4.17 22.64 -4.66
CA SER A 246 -4.26 23.59 -3.54
C SER A 246 -5.38 24.64 -3.70
N ALA A 247 -5.83 24.87 -4.93
CA ALA A 247 -6.93 25.78 -5.24
C ALA A 247 -8.32 25.16 -5.03
N LEU A 248 -8.40 23.83 -4.80
CA LEU A 248 -9.67 23.14 -4.57
C LEU A 248 -10.29 23.52 -3.21
N PRO A 249 -11.63 23.46 -3.08
CA PRO A 249 -12.29 23.51 -1.77
C PRO A 249 -11.75 22.45 -0.82
N ASP A 250 -11.76 22.74 0.49
CA ASP A 250 -11.13 21.89 1.52
C ASP A 250 -11.59 20.41 1.46
N GLY A 251 -12.90 20.19 1.27
CA GLY A 251 -13.46 18.83 1.17
C GLY A 251 -12.92 18.06 -0.04
N GLU A 252 -12.92 18.69 -1.21
CA GLU A 252 -12.42 18.11 -2.45
C GLU A 252 -10.92 17.86 -2.37
N ARG A 253 -10.18 18.84 -1.85
CA ARG A 253 -8.72 18.76 -1.65
C ARG A 253 -8.33 17.55 -0.80
N ARG A 254 -9.06 17.30 0.31
CA ARG A 254 -8.84 16.11 1.15
C ARG A 254 -9.15 14.82 0.41
N GLN A 255 -10.24 14.75 -0.34
CA GLN A 255 -10.64 13.54 -1.05
C GLN A 255 -9.66 13.20 -2.19
N VAL A 256 -9.18 14.19 -2.93
CA VAL A 256 -8.17 14.00 -3.98
C VAL A 256 -6.85 13.52 -3.36
N MET A 257 -6.39 14.15 -2.28
CA MET A 257 -5.15 13.73 -1.59
C MET A 257 -5.28 12.32 -1.03
N LEU A 258 -6.43 11.97 -0.43
CA LEU A 258 -6.67 10.62 0.10
C LEU A 258 -6.60 9.57 -1.01
N ALA A 259 -7.23 9.84 -2.14
CA ALA A 259 -7.23 8.94 -3.29
C ALA A 259 -5.83 8.82 -3.91
N TRP A 260 -5.11 9.94 -4.05
CA TRP A 260 -3.75 9.97 -4.59
C TRP A 260 -2.76 9.20 -3.71
N LEU A 261 -2.78 9.41 -2.39
CA LEU A 261 -1.96 8.65 -1.45
C LEU A 261 -2.30 7.15 -1.48
N GLY A 262 -3.59 6.81 -1.60
CA GLY A 262 -4.05 5.43 -1.70
C GLY A 262 -3.51 4.68 -2.92
N GLN A 263 -3.38 5.34 -4.08
CA GLN A 263 -2.76 4.75 -5.28
C GLN A 263 -1.28 4.40 -5.08
N HIS A 264 -0.60 5.13 -4.19
CA HIS A 264 0.81 4.94 -3.89
C HIS A 264 1.06 4.06 -2.64
N GLY A 265 0.01 3.50 -2.04
CA GLY A 265 0.14 2.71 -0.81
C GLY A 265 0.64 3.53 0.39
N ALA A 266 0.50 4.85 0.33
CA ALA A 266 1.06 5.78 1.30
C ALA A 266 -0.05 6.46 2.12
N GLY A 267 0.21 6.65 3.41
CA GLY A 267 -0.53 7.54 4.28
C GLY A 267 -1.92 7.05 4.74
N GLY A 268 -2.53 7.85 5.59
CA GLY A 268 -3.87 7.71 6.14
C GLY A 268 -4.47 9.11 6.38
N ALA A 269 -5.64 9.20 7.00
CA ALA A 269 -6.37 10.46 7.21
C ALA A 269 -5.51 11.55 7.89
N SER A 270 -4.70 11.20 8.88
CA SER A 270 -3.80 12.13 9.58
C SER A 270 -2.77 12.77 8.63
N TRP A 271 -2.27 12.02 7.65
CA TRP A 271 -1.36 12.55 6.64
C TRP A 271 -2.06 13.46 5.65
N VAL A 272 -3.31 13.16 5.28
CA VAL A 272 -4.11 14.03 4.42
C VAL A 272 -4.31 15.39 5.09
N ASP A 273 -4.65 15.43 6.37
CA ASP A 273 -4.82 16.68 7.11
C ASP A 273 -3.50 17.47 7.18
N ARG A 274 -2.38 16.80 7.48
CA ARG A 274 -1.04 17.41 7.52
C ARG A 274 -0.65 18.00 6.17
N LEU A 275 -0.73 17.21 5.09
CA LEU A 275 -0.38 17.65 3.74
C LEU A 275 -1.29 18.77 3.22
N SER A 276 -2.57 18.77 3.62
CA SER A 276 -3.51 19.84 3.26
C SER A 276 -3.11 21.22 3.80
N HIS A 277 -2.28 21.25 4.84
CA HIS A 277 -1.72 22.48 5.39
C HIS A 277 -0.29 22.77 4.92
N GLU A 278 0.56 21.73 4.86
CA GLU A 278 1.99 21.90 4.59
C GLU A 278 2.30 22.16 3.11
N VAL A 279 1.60 21.49 2.18
CA VAL A 279 1.82 21.66 0.74
C VAL A 279 1.52 23.10 0.28
N PRO A 280 0.37 23.72 0.61
CA PRO A 280 0.11 25.11 0.24
C PRO A 280 1.15 26.09 0.83
N ARG A 281 1.61 25.88 2.06
CA ARG A 281 2.66 26.70 2.68
C ARG A 281 3.99 26.56 1.94
N ALA A 282 4.36 25.34 1.56
CA ALA A 282 5.58 25.11 0.79
C ALA A 282 5.53 25.75 -0.61
N LEU A 283 4.35 25.74 -1.26
CA LEU A 283 4.14 26.43 -2.55
C LEU A 283 4.27 27.94 -2.43
N ALA A 284 3.74 28.55 -1.38
CA ALA A 284 3.86 30.00 -1.11
C ALA A 284 5.27 30.43 -0.72
N GLY A 285 6.09 29.52 -0.21
CA GLY A 285 7.47 29.77 0.21
C GLY A 285 8.50 29.48 -0.90
N GLN A 286 9.32 28.46 -0.69
CA GLN A 286 10.41 28.09 -1.62
C GLN A 286 9.95 27.25 -2.82
N GLY A 287 8.70 26.84 -2.90
CA GLY A 287 8.15 25.98 -3.96
C GLY A 287 8.71 24.54 -3.95
N SER A 288 9.36 24.13 -2.83
CA SER A 288 9.92 22.79 -2.66
C SER A 288 9.79 22.33 -1.21
N ALA A 289 9.43 21.05 -1.02
CA ALA A 289 9.36 20.39 0.28
C ALA A 289 9.52 18.87 0.11
N ARG A 290 9.82 18.16 1.22
CA ARG A 290 9.91 16.70 1.25
C ARG A 290 9.24 16.15 2.52
N TRP A 291 8.64 14.97 2.36
CA TRP A 291 8.07 14.18 3.45
C TRP A 291 8.65 12.76 3.34
N PRO A 292 9.86 12.54 3.89
CA PRO A 292 10.60 11.28 3.74
C PRO A 292 9.82 10.07 4.28
N GLU A 293 9.02 10.27 5.34
CA GLU A 293 8.20 9.23 5.96
C GLU A 293 7.17 8.62 4.99
N LEU A 294 6.71 9.44 4.04
CA LEU A 294 5.76 9.05 2.99
C LEU A 294 6.44 8.80 1.63
N GLY A 295 7.74 9.08 1.51
CA GLY A 295 8.40 9.09 0.21
C GLY A 295 7.88 10.17 -0.72
N LEU A 296 7.44 11.34 -0.20
CA LEU A 296 6.87 12.42 -1.01
C LEU A 296 7.85 13.58 -1.20
N SER A 297 7.78 14.19 -2.37
CA SER A 297 8.50 15.43 -2.68
C SER A 297 7.64 16.40 -3.48
N LEU A 298 7.70 17.68 -3.12
CA LEU A 298 7.13 18.80 -3.86
C LEU A 298 8.23 19.58 -4.55
N TYR A 299 8.10 19.82 -5.84
CA TYR A 299 9.00 20.68 -6.59
C TYR A 299 8.30 21.32 -7.79
N ARG A 300 8.44 22.64 -7.94
CA ARG A 300 7.83 23.43 -9.03
C ARG A 300 6.34 23.17 -9.21
N GLY A 301 5.62 23.09 -8.11
CA GLY A 301 4.16 22.87 -8.14
C GLY A 301 3.70 21.44 -8.41
N VAL A 302 4.62 20.48 -8.48
CA VAL A 302 4.31 19.07 -8.71
C VAL A 302 4.68 18.25 -7.48
N LEU A 303 3.72 17.50 -6.94
CA LEU A 303 3.89 16.56 -5.85
C LEU A 303 4.08 15.15 -6.44
N ARG A 304 5.13 14.44 -5.97
CA ARG A 304 5.52 13.11 -6.46
C ARG A 304 5.72 12.14 -5.34
N CYS A 305 5.39 10.87 -5.59
CA CYS A 305 5.94 9.77 -4.82
C CYS A 305 7.35 9.44 -5.32
N VAL A 306 8.31 9.38 -4.39
CA VAL A 306 9.69 8.95 -4.67
C VAL A 306 9.84 7.56 -4.05
N PRO A 307 10.20 6.53 -4.81
CA PRO A 307 10.44 5.19 -4.28
C PRO A 307 11.39 5.22 -3.07
N LYS A 308 11.13 4.38 -2.08
CA LYS A 308 12.05 4.21 -0.94
C LYS A 308 13.38 3.69 -1.47
N GLY A 309 14.40 4.55 -1.53
CA GLY A 309 15.73 4.26 -2.09
C GLY A 309 16.26 5.34 -3.02
N GLU A 310 15.43 6.00 -3.81
CA GLU A 310 15.88 7.03 -4.76
C GLU A 310 16.03 8.45 -4.17
N GLY A 311 15.57 8.65 -2.94
CA GLY A 311 15.51 9.97 -2.31
C GLY A 311 16.34 10.14 -1.04
N GLY A 312 17.21 9.25 -0.70
CA GLY A 312 18.07 9.28 0.48
C GLY A 312 19.14 10.38 0.45
N GLY A 313 18.72 11.60 0.65
CA GLY A 313 19.58 12.78 0.68
C GLY A 313 19.14 13.79 1.73
N GLU A 314 18.87 13.38 2.96
CA GLU A 314 19.29 14.17 4.10
C GLU A 314 20.79 13.97 4.27
N ALA A 315 21.46 14.96 4.82
CA ALA A 315 22.86 14.92 5.22
C ALA A 315 23.13 13.77 6.22
N VAL A 316 22.98 12.54 5.74
CA VAL A 316 23.68 11.38 6.31
C VAL A 316 25.13 11.64 5.97
N GLY A 317 25.95 11.73 7.01
CA GLY A 317 27.34 12.12 6.99
C GLY A 317 28.02 11.63 5.71
N PHE A 318 28.78 12.54 5.12
CA PHE A 318 29.56 12.42 3.91
C PHE A 318 30.29 11.05 3.90
N THR A 319 29.61 10.02 3.41
CA THR A 319 30.34 8.82 3.04
C THR A 319 30.97 9.16 1.70
N PRO A 320 32.29 9.27 1.60
CA PRO A 320 32.96 9.60 0.35
C PRO A 320 32.59 8.51 -0.65
N ARG A 321 31.81 8.88 -1.67
CA ARG A 321 31.54 7.95 -2.77
C ARG A 321 32.86 7.76 -3.52
N PRO A 322 33.19 6.52 -3.93
CA PRO A 322 34.47 6.27 -4.57
C PRO A 322 34.55 7.00 -5.92
N GLU A 323 35.71 7.57 -6.20
CA GLU A 323 36.06 7.94 -7.57
C GLU A 323 36.29 6.67 -8.38
N VAL A 324 35.62 6.58 -9.54
CA VAL A 324 35.70 5.41 -10.42
C VAL A 324 36.21 5.85 -11.77
N VAL A 325 37.22 5.17 -12.29
CA VAL A 325 37.74 5.40 -13.64
C VAL A 325 37.17 4.35 -14.58
N LEU A 326 36.48 4.78 -15.63
CA LEU A 326 35.93 3.95 -16.69
C LEU A 326 36.80 4.05 -17.95
N SER A 327 37.37 2.94 -18.41
CA SER A 327 38.12 2.88 -19.69
C SER A 327 37.14 2.53 -20.81
N ILE A 328 36.54 3.54 -21.41
CA ILE A 328 35.51 3.37 -22.44
C ILE A 328 36.14 3.27 -23.82
N ASP A 329 36.14 2.09 -24.37
CA ASP A 329 36.74 1.76 -25.68
C ASP A 329 35.71 1.48 -26.80
N ARG A 330 34.45 1.25 -26.42
CA ARG A 330 33.34 0.91 -27.33
C ARG A 330 31.98 1.33 -26.75
N PRO A 331 30.93 1.45 -27.58
CA PRO A 331 29.55 1.53 -27.09
C PRO A 331 29.17 0.34 -26.24
N GLY A 332 28.33 0.57 -25.20
CA GLY A 332 27.87 -0.45 -24.26
C GLY A 332 27.46 0.16 -22.92
N ASP A 333 27.08 -0.71 -21.98
CA ASP A 333 26.72 -0.35 -20.61
C ASP A 333 27.93 -0.54 -19.67
N TRP A 334 28.33 0.53 -18.99
CA TRP A 334 29.49 0.58 -18.13
C TRP A 334 29.06 0.78 -16.67
N PRO A 335 29.05 -0.29 -15.84
CA PRO A 335 28.74 -0.19 -14.42
C PRO A 335 29.67 0.79 -13.71
N VAL A 336 29.10 1.60 -12.78
CA VAL A 336 29.88 2.53 -11.96
C VAL A 336 29.83 2.08 -10.51
N PRO A 337 30.80 1.29 -10.03
CA PRO A 337 30.81 0.72 -8.70
C PRO A 337 30.65 1.77 -7.60
N GLY A 338 29.73 1.52 -6.63
CA GLY A 338 29.44 2.44 -5.54
C GLY A 338 28.48 3.60 -5.87
N TRP A 339 27.93 3.64 -7.11
CA TRP A 339 27.02 4.68 -7.57
C TRP A 339 25.60 4.19 -7.90
N GLN A 340 25.34 2.90 -7.73
CA GLN A 340 24.02 2.29 -8.00
C GLN A 340 23.46 2.67 -9.38
N GLY A 341 24.25 2.35 -10.44
CA GLY A 341 23.86 2.60 -11.80
C GLY A 341 24.98 2.35 -12.80
N CYS A 342 24.66 2.51 -14.08
CA CYS A 342 25.62 2.38 -15.17
C CYS A 342 25.61 3.59 -16.11
N LEU A 343 26.73 3.85 -16.75
CA LEU A 343 26.86 4.79 -17.86
C LEU A 343 26.63 4.02 -19.17
N ARG A 344 25.54 4.32 -19.85
CA ARG A 344 25.30 3.83 -21.22
C ARG A 344 25.99 4.72 -22.22
N VAL A 345 26.76 4.10 -23.10
CA VAL A 345 27.45 4.72 -24.22
C VAL A 345 26.88 4.14 -25.51
N GLU A 346 26.36 4.98 -26.39
CA GLU A 346 25.76 4.55 -27.66
C GLU A 346 26.21 5.46 -28.81
N GLU A 347 26.19 4.95 -30.05
CA GLU A 347 26.47 5.76 -31.22
C GLU A 347 25.44 6.89 -31.34
N ALA A 348 25.89 8.11 -31.62
CA ALA A 348 25.03 9.27 -31.76
C ALA A 348 25.31 10.01 -33.07
N LEU A 349 24.25 10.61 -33.64
CA LEU A 349 24.36 11.39 -34.86
C LEU A 349 24.71 12.88 -34.58
N GLN A 350 24.32 13.34 -33.36
CA GLN A 350 24.57 14.73 -32.93
C GLN A 350 24.55 14.86 -31.41
N GLY A 351 25.22 15.84 -30.87
CA GLY A 351 25.20 16.14 -29.42
C GLY A 351 26.02 15.17 -28.58
N GLY A 352 26.70 14.22 -29.17
CA GLY A 352 27.58 13.28 -28.51
C GLY A 352 28.98 13.83 -28.29
N VAL A 353 29.81 13.08 -27.59
CA VAL A 353 31.23 13.38 -27.34
C VAL A 353 32.11 12.64 -28.34
N ALA A 354 33.22 13.27 -28.77
CA ALA A 354 34.16 12.57 -29.63
C ALA A 354 34.88 11.45 -28.87
N PRO A 355 35.02 10.22 -29.44
CA PRO A 355 35.53 9.05 -28.74
C PRO A 355 36.89 9.23 -28.07
N HIS A 356 37.75 10.04 -28.62
CA HIS A 356 39.07 10.30 -28.05
C HIS A 356 39.05 10.97 -26.69
N HIS A 357 37.98 11.72 -26.33
CA HIS A 357 37.81 12.29 -24.99
C HIS A 357 37.48 11.26 -23.94
N LEU A 358 37.03 10.04 -24.32
CA LEU A 358 36.67 8.94 -23.42
C LEU A 358 37.78 7.90 -23.27
N GLN A 359 38.66 7.75 -24.30
CA GLN A 359 39.72 6.78 -24.33
C GLN A 359 40.84 7.01 -23.30
N GLY A 360 40.98 8.26 -22.78
CA GLY A 360 41.91 8.58 -21.71
C GLY A 360 41.46 8.23 -20.30
N GLY A 361 40.26 7.57 -20.17
CA GLY A 361 39.61 7.27 -18.90
C GLY A 361 38.61 8.37 -18.50
N LEU A 362 37.36 7.97 -18.31
CA LEU A 362 36.30 8.85 -17.81
C LEU A 362 36.12 8.63 -16.30
N GLN A 363 36.33 9.66 -15.51
CA GLN A 363 36.27 9.59 -14.06
C GLN A 363 34.87 9.97 -13.57
N ALA A 364 34.23 9.07 -12.84
CA ALA A 364 32.99 9.34 -12.13
C ALA A 364 33.32 9.87 -10.74
N ARG A 365 32.93 11.10 -10.44
CA ARG A 365 33.24 11.79 -9.17
C ARG A 365 31.97 12.36 -8.52
N ALA A 366 32.00 12.50 -7.20
CA ALA A 366 30.97 13.24 -6.49
C ALA A 366 31.09 14.74 -6.81
N ARG A 367 29.97 15.43 -6.71
CA ARG A 367 29.96 16.89 -6.84
C ARG A 367 30.64 17.53 -5.63
N SER A 368 31.62 18.39 -5.89
CA SER A 368 32.37 19.17 -4.86
C SER A 368 31.90 20.61 -4.73
N GLY A 369 31.19 21.14 -5.74
CA GLY A 369 30.77 22.53 -5.83
C GLY A 369 31.74 23.39 -6.62
N GLY A 370 31.20 24.39 -7.33
CA GLY A 370 32.01 25.28 -8.20
C GLY A 370 32.27 24.75 -9.61
N GLU A 371 31.73 23.56 -9.93
CA GLU A 371 31.87 23.00 -11.28
C GLU A 371 31.17 23.90 -12.31
N GLY A 372 31.89 24.23 -13.36
CA GLY A 372 31.38 24.99 -14.50
C GLY A 372 30.90 24.07 -15.63
N PHE A 373 29.72 24.36 -16.20
CA PHE A 373 29.11 23.59 -17.28
C PHE A 373 28.54 24.46 -18.38
N GLN A 374 28.78 24.10 -19.63
CA GLN A 374 28.26 24.81 -20.80
C GLN A 374 27.13 24.01 -21.46
N MET A 375 25.90 24.52 -21.34
CA MET A 375 24.68 23.86 -21.83
C MET A 375 24.53 23.76 -23.34
N GLY A 376 25.30 24.50 -24.12
CA GLY A 376 25.21 24.49 -25.59
C GLY A 376 26.26 25.38 -26.23
N PRO A 377 26.55 25.16 -27.52
CA PRO A 377 27.52 25.95 -28.27
C PRO A 377 27.21 27.45 -28.18
N GLY A 378 28.23 28.26 -27.93
CA GLY A 378 28.10 29.73 -27.83
C GLY A 378 27.44 30.23 -26.54
N ARG A 379 26.98 29.38 -25.63
CA ARG A 379 26.49 29.83 -24.32
C ARG A 379 27.66 30.00 -23.32
N PRO A 380 27.54 30.92 -22.36
CA PRO A 380 28.56 31.02 -21.33
C PRO A 380 28.58 29.82 -20.40
N VAL A 381 29.78 29.46 -19.94
CA VAL A 381 29.94 28.49 -18.84
C VAL A 381 29.30 29.09 -17.58
N ARG A 382 28.48 28.33 -16.91
CA ARG A 382 27.81 28.72 -15.66
C ARG A 382 28.00 27.64 -14.60
N ASP A 383 27.89 28.05 -13.33
CA ASP A 383 27.87 27.15 -12.20
C ASP A 383 26.81 26.08 -12.39
N LEU A 384 27.17 24.81 -12.12
CA LEU A 384 26.33 23.64 -12.31
C LEU A 384 25.00 23.73 -11.51
N LYS A 385 25.02 24.37 -10.33
CA LYS A 385 23.81 24.60 -9.53
C LYS A 385 22.78 25.46 -10.29
N ARG A 386 23.23 26.50 -10.97
CA ARG A 386 22.36 27.36 -11.79
C ARG A 386 21.84 26.65 -13.03
N GLN A 387 22.65 25.77 -13.63
CA GLN A 387 22.21 24.96 -14.78
C GLN A 387 21.13 23.96 -14.38
N PHE A 388 21.31 23.22 -13.28
CA PHE A 388 20.27 22.34 -12.74
C PHE A 388 18.98 23.09 -12.40
N GLN A 389 19.07 24.26 -11.80
CA GLN A 389 17.90 25.08 -11.50
C GLN A 389 17.16 25.53 -12.76
N ALA A 390 17.91 25.93 -13.82
CA ALA A 390 17.32 26.35 -15.09
C ALA A 390 16.52 25.21 -15.78
N VAL A 391 17.09 24.00 -15.80
CA VAL A 391 16.45 22.83 -16.41
C VAL A 391 15.37 22.22 -15.50
N GLY A 392 15.35 22.58 -14.21
CA GLY A 392 14.33 22.08 -13.28
C GLY A 392 14.68 20.79 -12.58
N VAL A 393 15.96 20.43 -12.50
CA VAL A 393 16.42 19.28 -11.71
C VAL A 393 16.44 19.65 -10.22
N PRO A 394 15.65 19.02 -9.35
CA PRO A 394 15.61 19.33 -7.93
C PRO A 394 16.90 18.89 -7.23
N ALA A 395 17.20 19.48 -6.05
CA ALA A 395 18.46 19.24 -5.35
C ALA A 395 18.70 17.76 -5.02
N TRP A 396 17.66 17.03 -4.68
CA TRP A 396 17.74 15.60 -4.34
C TRP A 396 17.93 14.67 -5.55
N ALA A 397 17.62 15.10 -6.78
CA ALA A 397 17.85 14.34 -8.00
C ALA A 397 19.25 14.60 -8.60
N ARG A 398 20.14 15.31 -7.88
CA ARG A 398 21.50 15.64 -8.30
C ARG A 398 22.55 14.74 -7.65
N SER A 399 22.17 13.56 -7.22
CA SER A 399 23.05 12.60 -6.52
C SER A 399 23.84 11.69 -7.46
N ALA A 400 23.56 11.72 -8.75
CA ALA A 400 24.30 10.97 -9.76
C ALA A 400 25.74 11.44 -9.88
N PRO A 401 26.70 10.60 -10.36
CA PRO A 401 28.09 10.98 -10.55
C PRO A 401 28.23 12.04 -11.63
N LEU A 402 29.21 12.92 -11.47
CA LEU A 402 29.71 13.78 -12.53
C LEU A 402 30.85 13.08 -13.26
N PHE A 403 30.88 13.18 -14.59
CA PHE A 403 31.88 12.47 -15.39
C PHE A 403 32.88 13.44 -15.97
N PHE A 404 34.16 13.18 -15.63
CA PHE A 404 35.31 14.05 -16.02
C PHE A 404 36.28 13.33 -16.93
N SER A 405 36.87 14.02 -17.88
CA SER A 405 38.08 13.63 -18.58
C SER A 405 39.23 14.49 -18.05
N GLY A 406 40.13 13.90 -17.25
CA GLY A 406 41.07 14.66 -16.45
C GLY A 406 40.34 15.60 -15.46
N GLU A 407 40.63 16.89 -15.52
CA GLU A 407 39.98 17.90 -14.68
C GLU A 407 38.75 18.56 -15.36
N SER A 408 38.44 18.14 -16.57
CA SER A 408 37.37 18.77 -17.34
C SER A 408 36.06 17.98 -17.22
N LEU A 409 34.99 18.66 -16.82
CA LEU A 409 33.64 18.08 -16.74
C LEU A 409 33.07 17.84 -18.13
N VAL A 410 32.83 16.59 -18.50
CA VAL A 410 32.40 16.17 -19.83
C VAL A 410 30.91 15.89 -19.90
N PHE A 411 30.38 15.17 -18.90
CA PHE A 411 28.98 14.74 -18.90
C PHE A 411 28.36 14.88 -17.52
N VAL A 412 27.12 15.36 -17.50
CA VAL A 412 26.31 15.53 -16.29
C VAL A 412 24.94 14.85 -16.49
N PRO A 413 24.59 13.83 -15.71
CA PRO A 413 23.25 13.25 -15.72
C PRO A 413 22.16 14.34 -15.54
N GLY A 414 21.16 14.31 -16.42
CA GLY A 414 20.08 15.31 -16.44
C GLY A 414 20.41 16.63 -17.17
N LEU A 415 21.67 16.89 -17.53
CA LEU A 415 22.07 18.06 -18.34
C LEU A 415 22.66 17.65 -19.70
N GLY A 416 23.28 16.47 -19.82
CA GLY A 416 23.90 15.99 -21.05
C GLY A 416 25.40 16.23 -21.12
N VAL A 417 25.93 16.26 -22.33
CA VAL A 417 27.34 16.49 -22.62
C VAL A 417 27.65 18.02 -22.63
N ASP A 418 28.71 18.41 -21.95
CA ASP A 418 29.18 19.80 -21.97
C ASP A 418 29.53 20.20 -23.41
N ALA A 419 29.05 21.35 -23.87
CA ALA A 419 29.18 21.79 -25.24
C ALA A 419 30.64 21.93 -25.72
N ARG A 420 31.60 22.08 -24.82
CA ARG A 420 33.04 22.15 -25.12
C ARG A 420 33.61 20.81 -25.60
N PHE A 421 32.91 19.71 -25.28
CA PHE A 421 33.30 18.32 -25.63
C PHE A 421 32.39 17.69 -26.69
N GLN A 422 31.38 18.43 -27.16
CA GLN A 422 30.52 17.92 -28.24
C GLN A 422 31.34 17.80 -29.54
N ALA A 423 31.16 16.66 -30.19
CA ALA A 423 31.80 16.42 -31.48
C ALA A 423 31.22 17.34 -32.57
N PRO A 424 32.02 17.76 -33.57
CA PRO A 424 31.50 18.44 -34.75
C PRO A 424 30.47 17.64 -35.50
N ALA A 425 29.53 18.32 -36.16
CA ALA A 425 28.54 17.64 -37.00
C ALA A 425 29.17 16.74 -38.05
N GLY A 426 28.71 15.49 -38.17
CA GLY A 426 29.25 14.52 -39.14
C GLY A 426 30.53 13.78 -38.70
N ALA A 427 31.13 14.14 -37.57
CA ALA A 427 32.21 13.37 -36.97
C ALA A 427 31.68 12.20 -36.14
N PRO A 428 32.47 11.08 -36.02
CA PRO A 428 32.12 10.01 -35.10
C PRO A 428 31.93 10.51 -33.68
N GLN A 429 30.78 10.15 -33.04
CA GLN A 429 30.45 10.63 -31.72
C GLN A 429 29.63 9.60 -30.96
N TRP A 430 29.78 9.64 -29.61
CA TRP A 430 29.07 8.76 -28.69
C TRP A 430 28.18 9.56 -27.77
N GLY A 431 26.92 9.16 -27.70
CA GLY A 431 25.95 9.64 -26.73
C GLY A 431 26.19 9.02 -25.35
N LEU A 432 26.06 9.80 -24.30
CA LEU A 432 26.23 9.38 -22.93
C LEU A 432 24.88 9.48 -22.19
N ARG A 433 24.51 8.42 -21.48
CA ARG A 433 23.30 8.37 -20.68
C ARG A 433 23.54 7.67 -19.36
N TRP A 434 23.10 8.29 -18.26
CA TRP A 434 23.11 7.66 -16.94
C TRP A 434 21.85 6.83 -16.74
N LEU A 435 22.01 5.58 -16.33
CA LEU A 435 20.92 4.67 -15.97
C LEU A 435 21.11 4.28 -14.49
N PRO A 436 20.26 4.77 -13.56
CA PRO A 436 20.27 4.30 -12.17
C PRO A 436 19.81 2.84 -12.12
N ASP A 437 20.34 2.07 -11.16
CA ASP A 437 19.81 0.74 -10.84
C ASP A 437 18.36 0.88 -10.35
N ALA A 438 17.49 -0.06 -10.69
CA ALA A 438 16.06 -0.04 -10.41
C ALA A 438 15.73 -0.27 -8.92
#